data_132ecf491d48b90fd9da78d5f08ee7a6
#
_entry.id   132ecf491d48b90fd9da78d5f08ee7a6
#
_cell.length_a   1.000
_cell.length_b   1.000
_cell.length_c   1.000
_cell.angle_alpha   90.00
_cell.angle_beta   90.00
_cell.angle_gamma   90.00
#
_symmetry.space_group_name_H-M   'P 1'
#
loop_
_entity.id
_entity.type
_entity.pdbx_description
1 polymer ?
#
loop_
_entity_poly.entity_id
_entity_poly.type
_entity_poly.pdbx_seq_one_letter_code
_entity_poly.pdbx_strand_id
1 'polypeptide(L)'
;MAEVDTAPPTRGNGNDTVQKARLAFQMGFFVLFIFAPLFDLLRFDLTRGHAYLLGFKWRLGLDDFFAGRIGAGQAGANILLRLFLPILGAAAVFLAVAWRWGRIYCGWLCPHFSVVETINRLMQHATGKPSLWESKTLPPRNPDGTTFAVDPRWWFATLPLAVLFALVWAVVLLTYLLPPAE
;
A
#
# COMPACT_ATOMS: atom_id res chain seq x y z
N MET A 1 0.86 31.27 -36.50
CA MET A 1 0.55 29.95 -35.97
C MET A 1 1.88 29.20 -35.98
N ALA A 2 2.53 29.11 -34.83
CA ALA A 2 3.79 28.35 -34.70
C ALA A 2 3.43 26.87 -34.45
N GLU A 3 3.78 26.03 -35.41
CA GLU A 3 3.69 24.59 -35.33
C GLU A 3 4.67 24.15 -34.23
N VAL A 4 4.12 23.75 -33.09
CA VAL A 4 4.92 23.17 -32.00
C VAL A 4 5.31 21.78 -32.43
N ASP A 5 6.55 21.67 -32.87
CA ASP A 5 7.20 20.41 -33.22
C ASP A 5 7.29 19.52 -31.96
N THR A 6 6.26 18.69 -31.76
CA THR A 6 6.21 17.69 -30.68
C THR A 6 6.91 16.41 -31.11
N ALA A 7 8.21 16.50 -31.35
CA ALA A 7 9.01 15.29 -31.44
C ALA A 7 8.94 14.56 -30.07
N PRO A 8 8.58 13.27 -30.03
CA PRO A 8 8.56 12.53 -28.78
C PRO A 8 9.96 12.49 -28.20
N PRO A 9 10.14 12.73 -26.88
CA PRO A 9 11.44 12.63 -26.25
C PRO A 9 12.00 11.24 -26.49
N THR A 10 13.16 11.17 -27.12
CA THR A 10 13.92 9.93 -27.33
C THR A 10 14.18 9.31 -25.95
N ARG A 11 13.51 8.20 -25.68
CA ARG A 11 13.57 7.45 -24.43
C ARG A 11 14.96 6.84 -24.30
N GLY A 12 15.88 7.56 -23.66
CA GLY A 12 17.22 7.07 -23.40
C GLY A 12 17.18 5.82 -22.49
N ASN A 13 18.07 4.88 -22.76
CA ASN A 13 18.24 3.60 -22.06
C ASN A 13 18.33 3.73 -20.51
N GLY A 14 18.67 4.91 -19.99
CA GLY A 14 18.71 5.21 -18.55
C GLY A 14 17.35 5.23 -17.86
N ASN A 15 16.28 5.65 -18.56
CA ASN A 15 14.95 5.70 -17.99
C ASN A 15 14.35 4.29 -17.72
N ASP A 16 14.70 3.33 -18.54
CA ASP A 16 14.22 1.94 -18.39
C ASP A 16 14.82 1.26 -17.16
N THR A 17 16.07 1.53 -16.85
CA THR A 17 16.76 0.97 -15.68
C THR A 17 16.17 1.53 -14.38
N VAL A 18 15.94 2.84 -14.33
CA VAL A 18 15.33 3.50 -13.17
C VAL A 18 13.89 3.01 -12.96
N GLN A 19 13.13 2.81 -14.03
CA GLN A 19 11.76 2.34 -13.97
C GLN A 19 11.67 0.88 -13.49
N LYS A 20 12.58 0.02 -13.94
CA LYS A 20 12.70 -1.37 -13.47
C LYS A 20 13.11 -1.42 -11.98
N ALA A 21 14.06 -0.60 -11.56
CA ALA A 21 14.45 -0.50 -10.17
C ALA A 21 13.27 -0.04 -9.28
N ARG A 22 12.55 0.99 -9.70
CA ARG A 22 11.34 1.47 -9.01
C ARG A 22 10.30 0.36 -8.85
N LEU A 23 10.01 -0.36 -9.93
CA LEU A 23 9.05 -1.48 -9.89
C LEU A 23 9.54 -2.59 -8.95
N ALA A 24 10.83 -2.92 -8.98
CA ALA A 24 11.41 -3.93 -8.10
C ALA A 24 11.28 -3.54 -6.61
N PHE A 25 11.53 -2.27 -6.27
CA PHE A 25 11.33 -1.77 -4.90
C PHE A 25 9.87 -1.81 -4.46
N GLN A 26 8.93 -1.41 -5.32
CA GLN A 26 7.50 -1.46 -5.03
C GLN A 26 7.02 -2.90 -4.83
N MET A 27 7.44 -3.82 -5.70
CA MET A 27 7.09 -5.25 -5.58
C MET A 27 7.75 -5.88 -4.34
N GLY A 28 9.01 -5.56 -4.06
CA GLY A 28 9.71 -6.02 -2.86
C GLY A 28 9.02 -5.56 -1.58
N PHE A 29 8.61 -4.31 -1.51
CA PHE A 29 7.86 -3.79 -0.36
C PHE A 29 6.47 -4.45 -0.22
N PHE A 30 5.79 -4.71 -1.35
CA PHE A 30 4.51 -5.40 -1.35
C PHE A 30 4.63 -6.84 -0.85
N VAL A 31 5.64 -7.57 -1.32
CA VAL A 31 5.96 -8.91 -0.84
C VAL A 31 6.30 -8.90 0.65
N LEU A 32 7.16 -7.97 1.10
CA LEU A 32 7.47 -7.80 2.51
C LEU A 32 6.21 -7.56 3.34
N PHE A 33 5.30 -6.72 2.87
CA PHE A 33 4.05 -6.42 3.58
C PHE A 33 3.14 -7.65 3.69
N ILE A 34 3.03 -8.47 2.63
CA ILE A 34 2.24 -9.71 2.65
C ILE A 34 2.84 -10.73 3.63
N PHE A 35 4.16 -10.85 3.66
CA PHE A 35 4.85 -11.84 4.48
C PHE A 35 5.13 -11.37 5.92
N ALA A 36 5.05 -10.07 6.20
CA ALA A 36 5.35 -9.53 7.53
C ALA A 36 4.55 -10.19 8.67
N PRO A 37 3.23 -10.46 8.56
CA PRO A 37 2.49 -11.15 9.62
C PRO A 37 2.86 -12.63 9.75
N LEU A 38 3.30 -13.28 8.67
CA LEU A 38 3.74 -14.69 8.69
C LEU A 38 5.06 -14.86 9.44
N PHE A 39 5.93 -13.87 9.39
CA PHE A 39 7.21 -13.88 10.11
C PHE A 39 7.16 -13.16 11.46
N ASP A 40 5.96 -12.82 11.96
CA ASP A 40 5.76 -12.05 13.20
C ASP A 40 6.57 -10.74 13.24
N LEU A 41 6.85 -10.15 12.09
CA LEU A 41 7.56 -8.86 12.00
C LEU A 41 6.69 -7.71 12.52
N LEU A 42 5.41 -7.73 12.19
CA LEU A 42 4.41 -6.80 12.70
C LEU A 42 3.05 -7.51 12.70
N ARG A 43 2.55 -7.84 13.88
CA ARG A 43 1.25 -8.47 14.03
C ARG A 43 0.62 -8.07 15.35
N PHE A 44 -0.67 -7.81 15.33
CA PHE A 44 -1.45 -7.51 16.51
C PHE A 44 -2.48 -8.62 16.75
N ASP A 45 -2.29 -9.40 17.79
CA ASP A 45 -3.23 -10.45 18.18
C ASP A 45 -4.32 -9.87 19.07
N LEU A 46 -5.48 -9.60 18.47
CA LEU A 46 -6.65 -9.06 19.16
C LEU A 46 -7.24 -10.05 20.17
N THR A 47 -7.06 -11.36 19.96
CA THR A 47 -7.63 -12.39 20.82
C THR A 47 -6.88 -12.50 22.14
N ARG A 48 -5.58 -12.31 22.11
CA ARG A 48 -4.69 -12.41 23.29
C ARG A 48 -4.23 -11.04 23.81
N GLY A 49 -4.59 -9.93 23.14
CA GLY A 49 -4.16 -8.58 23.53
C GLY A 49 -2.65 -8.36 23.48
N HIS A 50 -1.95 -9.09 22.61
CA HIS A 50 -0.51 -9.01 22.45
C HIS A 50 -0.15 -8.46 21.07
N ALA A 51 0.86 -7.59 21.03
CA ALA A 51 1.48 -7.19 19.78
C ALA A 51 2.81 -7.92 19.59
N TYR A 52 3.08 -8.34 18.36
CA TYR A 52 4.38 -8.87 17.95
C TYR A 52 5.07 -7.82 17.10
N LEU A 53 6.27 -7.42 17.51
CA LEU A 53 7.11 -6.50 16.78
C LEU A 53 8.50 -7.11 16.62
N LEU A 54 8.93 -7.38 15.38
CA LEU A 54 10.22 -8.02 15.06
C LEU A 54 10.46 -9.32 15.86
N GLY A 55 9.42 -10.14 16.06
CA GLY A 55 9.48 -11.37 16.83
C GLY A 55 9.43 -11.19 18.36
N PHE A 56 9.42 -9.96 18.87
CA PHE A 56 9.29 -9.70 20.30
C PHE A 56 7.82 -9.57 20.70
N LYS A 57 7.43 -10.29 21.76
CA LYS A 57 6.09 -10.18 22.34
C LYS A 57 5.98 -8.89 23.14
N TRP A 58 5.20 -7.96 22.64
CA TRP A 58 4.90 -6.70 23.31
C TRP A 58 3.57 -6.83 24.07
N ARG A 59 3.66 -6.91 25.41
CA ARG A 59 2.49 -7.07 26.27
C ARG A 59 1.92 -5.72 26.67
N LEU A 60 0.63 -5.52 26.44
CA LEU A 60 -0.09 -4.32 26.86
C LEU A 60 -0.40 -4.31 28.36
N GLY A 61 -0.30 -5.49 29.02
CA GLY A 61 -0.62 -5.63 30.45
C GLY A 61 -2.12 -5.68 30.74
N LEU A 62 -2.95 -5.95 29.72
CA LEU A 62 -4.40 -6.14 29.89
C LEU A 62 -4.73 -7.44 30.61
N ASP A 63 -3.90 -8.50 30.42
CA ASP A 63 -4.05 -9.77 31.12
C ASP A 63 -4.00 -9.62 32.64
N ASP A 64 -3.15 -8.71 33.12
CA ASP A 64 -2.99 -8.43 34.54
C ASP A 64 -4.20 -7.69 35.11
N PHE A 65 -4.86 -6.86 34.29
CA PHE A 65 -6.09 -6.19 34.64
C PHE A 65 -7.27 -7.19 34.71
N PHE A 66 -7.43 -8.04 33.68
CA PHE A 66 -8.49 -9.06 33.67
C PHE A 66 -8.30 -10.11 34.77
N ALA A 67 -7.07 -10.37 35.18
CA ALA A 67 -6.74 -11.24 36.30
C ALA A 67 -6.89 -10.53 37.67
N GLY A 68 -7.32 -9.27 37.71
CA GLY A 68 -7.49 -8.50 38.94
C GLY A 68 -6.20 -8.13 39.66
N ARG A 69 -5.03 -8.27 39.02
CA ARG A 69 -3.71 -7.99 39.59
C ARG A 69 -3.34 -6.51 39.60
N ILE A 70 -3.95 -5.73 38.70
CA ILE A 70 -3.72 -4.28 38.58
C ILE A 70 -5.03 -3.53 38.55
N GLY A 71 -5.03 -2.30 39.08
CA GLY A 71 -6.20 -1.42 39.05
C GLY A 71 -6.43 -0.76 37.68
N ALA A 72 -7.63 -0.22 37.47
CA ALA A 72 -8.03 0.45 36.23
C ALA A 72 -7.10 1.61 35.84
N GLY A 73 -6.59 2.37 36.81
CA GLY A 73 -5.64 3.46 36.56
C GLY A 73 -4.30 2.98 35.98
N GLN A 74 -3.76 1.87 36.50
CA GLN A 74 -2.54 1.27 35.97
C GLN A 74 -2.76 0.65 34.58
N ALA A 75 -3.90 0.01 34.35
CA ALA A 75 -4.26 -0.51 33.03
C ALA A 75 -4.37 0.62 32.00
N GLY A 76 -5.00 1.74 32.36
CA GLY A 76 -5.07 2.93 31.50
C GLY A 76 -3.70 3.54 31.20
N ALA A 77 -2.83 3.65 32.19
CA ALA A 77 -1.46 4.12 31.98
C ALA A 77 -0.65 3.17 31.07
N ASN A 78 -0.79 1.85 31.24
CA ASN A 78 -0.15 0.88 30.37
C ASN A 78 -0.61 0.99 28.90
N ILE A 79 -1.90 1.17 28.67
CA ILE A 79 -2.44 1.39 27.31
C ILE A 79 -1.85 2.68 26.73
N LEU A 80 -1.85 3.77 27.50
CA LEU A 80 -1.34 5.04 27.02
C LEU A 80 0.15 4.96 26.66
N LEU A 81 0.98 4.40 27.55
CA LEU A 81 2.42 4.35 27.36
C LEU A 81 2.88 3.24 26.42
N ARG A 82 2.22 2.09 26.44
CA ARG A 82 2.66 0.92 25.64
C ARG A 82 1.95 0.76 24.31
N LEU A 83 0.81 1.41 24.10
CA LEU A 83 0.10 1.39 22.82
C LEU A 83 0.14 2.75 22.13
N PHE A 84 -0.40 3.78 22.76
CA PHE A 84 -0.54 5.09 22.13
C PHE A 84 0.79 5.79 21.88
N LEU A 85 1.70 5.77 22.84
CA LEU A 85 3.00 6.47 22.71
C LEU A 85 3.85 5.92 21.55
N PRO A 86 4.05 4.59 21.40
CA PRO A 86 4.78 4.05 20.25
C PRO A 86 4.07 4.30 18.92
N ILE A 87 2.73 4.21 18.86
CA ILE A 87 1.97 4.50 17.64
C ILE A 87 2.13 5.96 17.23
N LEU A 88 1.97 6.89 18.19
CA LEU A 88 2.17 8.32 17.92
C LEU A 88 3.62 8.62 17.53
N GLY A 89 4.59 7.99 18.19
CA GLY A 89 6.00 8.10 17.84
C GLY A 89 6.28 7.62 16.42
N ALA A 90 5.78 6.44 16.05
CA ALA A 90 5.91 5.90 14.71
C ALA A 90 5.22 6.81 13.67
N ALA A 91 4.02 7.32 13.97
CA ALA A 91 3.31 8.25 13.10
C ALA A 91 4.08 9.56 12.93
N ALA A 92 4.65 10.12 14.01
CA ALA A 92 5.46 11.33 13.95
C ALA A 92 6.73 11.13 13.09
N VAL A 93 7.43 10.01 13.27
CA VAL A 93 8.59 9.65 12.43
C VAL A 93 8.17 9.49 10.97
N PHE A 94 7.07 8.78 10.71
CA PHE A 94 6.55 8.63 9.36
C PHE A 94 6.21 9.97 8.71
N LEU A 95 5.54 10.86 9.43
CA LEU A 95 5.21 12.21 8.95
C LEU A 95 6.46 13.05 8.70
N ALA A 96 7.46 12.97 9.55
CA ALA A 96 8.73 13.67 9.36
C ALA A 96 9.48 13.16 8.12
N VAL A 97 9.51 11.84 7.92
CA VAL A 97 10.09 11.22 6.71
C VAL A 97 9.28 11.60 5.47
N ALA A 98 7.96 11.57 5.55
CA ALA A 98 7.08 11.94 4.44
C ALA A 98 7.23 13.44 4.10
N TRP A 99 7.40 14.31 5.08
CA TRP A 99 7.66 15.72 4.84
C TRP A 99 9.00 15.92 4.12
N ARG A 100 10.05 15.26 4.60
CA ARG A 100 11.41 15.45 4.06
C ARG A 100 11.62 14.77 2.70
N TRP A 101 11.02 13.59 2.50
CA TRP A 101 11.22 12.72 1.32
C TRP A 101 9.92 12.19 0.71
N GLY A 102 8.80 12.87 0.88
CA GLY A 102 7.49 12.36 0.46
C GLY A 102 7.41 11.95 -1.01
N ARG A 103 8.09 12.65 -1.92
CA ARG A 103 8.16 12.29 -3.33
C ARG A 103 8.87 10.95 -3.59
N ILE A 104 9.90 10.63 -2.78
CA ILE A 104 10.63 9.38 -2.89
C ILE A 104 9.77 8.25 -2.31
N TYR A 105 9.14 8.46 -1.15
CA TYR A 105 8.28 7.45 -0.54
C TYR A 105 7.11 7.06 -1.44
N CYS A 106 6.29 8.02 -1.87
CA CYS A 106 5.13 7.76 -2.72
C CYS A 106 5.51 7.23 -4.11
N GLY A 107 6.64 7.68 -4.65
CA GLY A 107 7.10 7.26 -5.97
C GLY A 107 7.80 5.91 -6.02
N TRP A 108 8.44 5.47 -4.93
CA TRP A 108 9.31 4.29 -4.94
C TRP A 108 8.85 3.16 -4.02
N LEU A 109 8.24 3.46 -2.86
CA LEU A 109 7.87 2.45 -1.89
C LEU A 109 6.37 2.17 -1.81
N CYS A 110 5.50 3.12 -2.22
CA CYS A 110 4.07 2.95 -2.01
C CYS A 110 3.48 1.88 -2.96
N PRO A 111 3.15 0.68 -2.47
CA PRO A 111 2.60 -0.39 -3.30
C PRO A 111 1.18 -0.05 -3.77
N HIS A 112 0.44 0.70 -2.96
CA HIS A 112 -0.93 1.11 -3.28
C HIS A 112 -0.99 1.95 -4.55
N PHE A 113 -0.05 2.88 -4.73
CA PHE A 113 0.01 3.71 -5.92
C PHE A 113 0.24 2.89 -7.20
N SER A 114 1.11 1.88 -7.13
CA SER A 114 1.40 1.00 -8.27
C SER A 114 0.19 0.18 -8.71
N VAL A 115 -0.61 -0.28 -7.74
CA VAL A 115 -1.85 -1.04 -8.02
C VAL A 115 -2.92 -0.14 -8.62
N VAL A 116 -3.15 1.03 -8.03
CA VAL A 116 -4.10 2.01 -8.57
C VAL A 116 -3.70 2.42 -9.99
N GLU A 117 -2.41 2.65 -10.25
CA GLU A 117 -1.91 2.94 -11.59
C GLU A 117 -2.20 1.81 -12.58
N THR A 118 -1.99 0.56 -12.16
CA THR A 118 -2.25 -0.61 -13.01
C THR A 118 -3.73 -0.75 -13.32
N ILE A 119 -4.60 -0.63 -12.31
CA ILE A 119 -6.06 -0.70 -12.49
C ILE A 119 -6.54 0.44 -13.38
N ASN A 120 -6.05 1.66 -13.16
CA ASN A 120 -6.41 2.81 -13.99
C ASN A 120 -5.97 2.64 -15.44
N ARG A 121 -4.80 2.06 -15.71
CA ARG A 121 -4.35 1.74 -17.08
C ARG A 121 -5.28 0.74 -17.75
N LEU A 122 -5.64 -0.35 -17.07
CA LEU A 122 -6.58 -1.33 -17.59
C LEU A 122 -7.95 -0.71 -17.87
N MET A 123 -8.43 0.13 -16.97
CA MET A 123 -9.68 0.85 -17.14
C MET A 123 -9.62 1.85 -18.30
N GLN A 124 -8.46 2.49 -18.52
CA GLN A 124 -8.25 3.37 -19.66
C GLN A 124 -8.35 2.61 -20.99
N HIS A 125 -7.86 1.38 -21.05
CA HIS A 125 -8.07 0.50 -22.23
C HIS A 125 -9.55 0.16 -22.44
N ALA A 126 -10.33 0.03 -21.35
CA ALA A 126 -11.73 -0.34 -21.42
C ALA A 126 -12.67 0.84 -21.74
N THR A 127 -12.35 2.05 -21.26
CA THR A 127 -13.28 3.21 -21.29
C THR A 127 -12.71 4.44 -21.95
N GLY A 128 -11.39 4.54 -22.17
CA GLY A 128 -10.70 5.74 -22.60
C GLY A 128 -10.58 6.82 -21.50
N LYS A 129 -11.00 6.54 -20.27
CA LYS A 129 -10.93 7.48 -19.15
C LYS A 129 -9.69 7.20 -18.30
N PRO A 130 -8.95 8.24 -17.83
CA PRO A 130 -7.76 8.05 -16.99
C PRO A 130 -8.08 7.59 -15.57
N SER A 131 -9.31 7.83 -15.10
CA SER A 131 -9.79 7.35 -13.80
C SER A 131 -11.32 7.25 -13.78
N LEU A 132 -11.87 6.55 -12.79
CA LEU A 132 -13.32 6.37 -12.63
C LEU A 132 -14.06 7.70 -12.41
N TRP A 133 -13.39 8.66 -11.80
CA TRP A 133 -13.94 9.95 -11.38
C TRP A 133 -13.83 11.04 -12.46
N GLU A 134 -13.01 10.78 -13.51
CA GLU A 134 -12.82 11.73 -14.59
C GLU A 134 -13.96 11.61 -15.60
N SER A 135 -14.62 12.74 -15.90
CA SER A 135 -15.68 12.75 -16.91
C SER A 135 -15.13 12.91 -18.34
N LYS A 136 -13.88 13.42 -18.49
CA LYS A 136 -13.25 13.62 -19.78
C LYS A 136 -12.58 12.36 -20.28
N THR A 137 -12.90 11.96 -21.49
CA THR A 137 -12.14 10.95 -22.23
C THR A 137 -10.89 11.61 -22.80
N LEU A 138 -9.71 11.11 -22.42
CA LEU A 138 -8.46 11.51 -23.06
C LEU A 138 -8.23 10.63 -24.30
N PRO A 139 -7.54 11.17 -25.34
CA PRO A 139 -7.14 10.34 -26.46
C PRO A 139 -6.30 9.18 -25.91
N PRO A 140 -6.66 7.93 -26.25
CA PRO A 140 -6.01 6.75 -25.68
C PRO A 140 -4.59 6.65 -26.21
N ARG A 141 -3.63 7.13 -25.41
CA ARG A 141 -2.22 7.15 -25.76
C ARG A 141 -1.40 6.43 -24.69
N ASN A 142 -0.59 5.48 -25.15
CA ASN A 142 0.39 4.82 -24.28
C ASN A 142 1.51 5.80 -23.85
N PRO A 143 2.24 5.49 -22.77
CA PRO A 143 3.44 6.26 -22.40
C PRO A 143 4.48 6.36 -23.51
N ASP A 144 4.45 5.42 -24.46
CA ASP A 144 5.36 5.37 -25.61
C ASP A 144 4.88 6.22 -26.80
N GLY A 145 3.77 6.97 -26.62
CA GLY A 145 3.18 7.81 -27.66
C GLY A 145 2.27 7.08 -28.67
N THR A 146 2.20 5.74 -28.59
CA THR A 146 1.31 4.94 -29.45
C THR A 146 -0.14 5.09 -29.01
N THR A 147 -1.06 5.18 -29.98
CA THR A 147 -2.50 5.19 -29.71
C THR A 147 -3.03 3.76 -29.65
N PHE A 148 -3.97 3.52 -28.74
CA PHE A 148 -4.68 2.24 -28.68
C PHE A 148 -6.17 2.42 -28.88
N ALA A 149 -6.85 1.40 -29.40
CA ALA A 149 -8.30 1.39 -29.51
C ALA A 149 -8.94 1.09 -28.16
N VAL A 150 -9.98 1.84 -27.79
CA VAL A 150 -10.79 1.54 -26.60
C VAL A 150 -11.63 0.31 -26.90
N ASP A 151 -11.49 -0.74 -26.12
CA ASP A 151 -12.26 -1.98 -26.25
C ASP A 151 -12.93 -2.32 -24.90
N PRO A 152 -14.27 -2.33 -24.81
CA PRO A 152 -15.00 -2.69 -23.60
C PRO A 152 -14.69 -4.10 -23.07
N ARG A 153 -14.11 -5.00 -23.88
CA ARG A 153 -13.70 -6.33 -23.44
C ARG A 153 -12.66 -6.32 -22.32
N TRP A 154 -11.91 -5.22 -22.20
CA TRP A 154 -10.96 -5.04 -21.11
C TRP A 154 -11.61 -5.01 -19.72
N TRP A 155 -12.93 -4.80 -19.63
CA TRP A 155 -13.65 -4.94 -18.37
C TRP A 155 -13.60 -6.36 -17.79
N PHE A 156 -13.57 -7.38 -18.65
CA PHE A 156 -13.41 -8.78 -18.21
C PHE A 156 -12.05 -9.07 -17.56
N ALA A 157 -11.04 -8.27 -17.83
CA ALA A 157 -9.74 -8.35 -17.15
C ALA A 157 -9.67 -7.40 -15.96
N THR A 158 -10.16 -6.18 -16.09
CA THR A 158 -10.08 -5.13 -15.08
C THR A 158 -10.86 -5.46 -13.82
N LEU A 159 -12.12 -5.93 -13.99
CA LEU A 159 -13.00 -6.23 -12.86
C LEU A 159 -12.49 -7.40 -12.01
N PRO A 160 -12.18 -8.58 -12.59
CA PRO A 160 -11.65 -9.70 -11.83
C PRO A 160 -10.32 -9.37 -11.13
N LEU A 161 -9.45 -8.61 -11.80
CA LEU A 161 -8.17 -8.22 -11.22
C LEU A 161 -8.36 -7.28 -10.01
N ALA A 162 -9.27 -6.31 -10.12
CA ALA A 162 -9.59 -5.40 -9.02
C ALA A 162 -10.20 -6.15 -7.82
N VAL A 163 -11.13 -7.09 -8.08
CA VAL A 163 -11.76 -7.92 -7.04
C VAL A 163 -10.73 -8.84 -6.40
N LEU A 164 -9.90 -9.52 -7.20
CA LEU A 164 -8.83 -10.39 -6.70
C LEU A 164 -7.86 -9.61 -5.80
N PHE A 165 -7.45 -8.43 -6.24
CA PHE A 165 -6.57 -7.56 -5.46
C PHE A 165 -7.23 -7.15 -4.14
N ALA A 166 -8.49 -6.71 -4.16
CA ALA A 166 -9.22 -6.34 -2.96
C ALA A 166 -9.35 -7.51 -1.98
N LEU A 167 -9.60 -8.73 -2.50
CA LEU A 167 -9.71 -9.94 -1.70
C LEU A 167 -8.37 -10.32 -1.07
N VAL A 168 -7.28 -10.33 -1.85
CA VAL A 168 -5.93 -10.57 -1.32
C VAL A 168 -5.58 -9.56 -0.23
N TRP A 169 -5.89 -8.27 -0.45
CA TRP A 169 -5.65 -7.22 0.52
C TRP A 169 -6.45 -7.42 1.80
N ALA A 170 -7.73 -7.79 1.68
CA ALA A 170 -8.59 -8.08 2.84
C ALA A 170 -8.05 -9.26 3.66
N VAL A 171 -7.64 -10.35 2.99
CA VAL A 171 -7.06 -11.52 3.67
C VAL A 171 -5.76 -11.14 4.37
N VAL A 172 -4.87 -10.40 3.72
CA VAL A 172 -3.61 -9.94 4.32
C VAL A 172 -3.88 -9.07 5.55
N LEU A 173 -4.82 -8.13 5.49
CA LEU A 173 -5.19 -7.31 6.65
C LEU A 173 -5.77 -8.15 7.79
N LEU A 174 -6.54 -9.20 7.48
CA LEU A 174 -7.03 -10.12 8.51
C LEU A 174 -5.89 -10.85 9.21
N THR A 175 -4.86 -11.27 8.48
CA THR A 175 -3.69 -11.94 9.11
C THR A 175 -2.86 -11.03 10.01
N TYR A 176 -2.96 -9.71 9.84
CA TYR A 176 -2.37 -8.75 10.78
C TYR A 176 -3.11 -8.65 12.11
N LEU A 177 -4.42 -8.95 12.12
CA LEU A 177 -5.30 -8.76 13.28
C LEU A 177 -5.67 -10.07 13.97
N LEU A 178 -5.72 -11.17 13.21
CA LEU A 178 -6.08 -12.49 13.70
C LEU A 178 -4.88 -13.43 13.59
N PRO A 179 -4.66 -14.32 14.56
CA PRO A 179 -3.66 -15.35 14.42
C PRO A 179 -4.02 -16.23 13.20
N PRO A 180 -3.04 -16.58 12.34
CA PRO A 180 -3.26 -17.63 11.37
C PRO A 180 -3.66 -18.87 12.15
N ALA A 181 -4.80 -19.46 11.80
CA ALA A 181 -5.51 -20.50 12.56
C ALA A 181 -4.55 -21.52 13.23
N GLU A 182 -4.67 -21.61 14.56
CA GLU A 182 -4.35 -22.85 15.26
C GLU A 182 -5.43 -23.88 14.97
#